data_c02e37cb0cad68ac50cdabb69a01ca35
#
_entry.id   c02e37cb0cad68ac50cdabb69a01ca35
#
_cell.length_a   1.000
_cell.length_b   1.000
_cell.length_c   1.000
_cell.angle_alpha   90.00
_cell.angle_beta   90.00
_cell.angle_gamma   90.00
#
_symmetry.space_group_name_H-M   'P 1'
#
loop_
_entity.id
_entity.type
_entity.pdbx_description
1 polymer ?
#
loop_
_entity_poly.entity_id
_entity_poly.type
_entity_poly.pdbx_seq_one_letter_code
_entity_poly.pdbx_strand_id
1 'polypeptide(L)'
;GSYEPRGRDMTAVEPSASMRAQRPADIVAAIDAKAEALPFPDGHFDASMATFTVHQWRDLDAGLREMRRVTRGPVAILSCDPELVQDFWLDHYAPEVLATEARRYPSLGHIGTVLGGEVEIVAVPIPLSCRDGFNEAYYGRPELFLDPGARSACSAWSFVGAEENAASIEKLRRSRNDLATTYE
;
A
#
# COMPACT_ATOMS: atom_id res chain seq x y z
N GLY A 1 -11.99 4.35 1.52
CA GLY A 1 -11.71 3.42 1.04
C GLY A 1 -12.28 2.06 0.75
N SER A 2 -11.67 1.37 -0.23
CA SER A 2 -12.10 0.03 -0.66
C SER A 2 -12.00 -1.05 0.43
N TYR A 3 -11.22 -0.79 1.47
CA TYR A 3 -11.00 -1.71 2.60
C TYR A 3 -11.91 -1.44 3.80
N GLU A 4 -12.83 -0.50 3.73
CA GLU A 4 -13.71 -0.19 4.84
C GLU A 4 -14.65 -1.37 5.14
N PRO A 5 -14.66 -1.91 6.38
CA PRO A 5 -15.47 -3.06 6.73
C PRO A 5 -16.96 -2.68 6.75
N ARG A 6 -17.78 -3.52 6.13
CA ARG A 6 -19.23 -3.32 6.11
C ARG A 6 -19.85 -3.55 7.50
N GLY A 7 -20.92 -2.82 7.81
CA GLY A 7 -21.68 -2.99 9.05
C GLY A 7 -20.94 -2.51 10.31
N ARG A 8 -19.98 -1.61 10.14
CA ARG A 8 -19.28 -0.91 11.22
C ARG A 8 -19.55 0.58 11.15
N ASP A 9 -19.58 1.23 12.30
CA ASP A 9 -19.58 2.68 12.38
C ASP A 9 -18.14 3.17 12.14
N MET A 10 -17.94 3.84 11.02
CA MET A 10 -16.62 4.19 10.53
C MET A 10 -16.36 5.68 10.63
N THR A 11 -15.15 6.03 11.07
CA THR A 11 -14.60 7.38 10.95
C THR A 11 -13.35 7.29 10.07
N ALA A 12 -13.34 8.01 8.95
CA ALA A 12 -12.22 8.04 8.03
C ALA A 12 -11.39 9.31 8.21
N VAL A 13 -10.07 9.20 8.09
CA VAL A 13 -9.12 10.31 8.14
C VAL A 13 -8.27 10.29 6.89
N GLU A 14 -8.12 11.45 6.22
CA GLU A 14 -7.34 11.60 5.00
C GLU A 14 -6.87 13.06 4.86
N PRO A 15 -5.57 13.35 4.92
CA PRO A 15 -5.05 14.72 4.84
C PRO A 15 -5.10 15.33 3.43
N SER A 16 -5.09 14.50 2.38
CA SER A 16 -5.10 14.97 1.00
C SER A 16 -6.49 15.37 0.54
N ALA A 17 -6.67 16.66 0.22
CA ALA A 17 -7.94 17.17 -0.31
C ALA A 17 -8.35 16.48 -1.62
N SER A 18 -7.38 16.16 -2.50
CA SER A 18 -7.64 15.45 -3.75
C SER A 18 -8.09 14.00 -3.52
N MET A 19 -7.53 13.32 -2.53
CA MET A 19 -7.95 11.97 -2.16
C MET A 19 -9.32 11.98 -1.47
N ARG A 20 -9.60 12.98 -0.62
CA ARG A 20 -10.94 13.15 -0.04
C ARG A 20 -12.01 13.37 -1.11
N ALA A 21 -11.70 14.18 -2.14
CA ALA A 21 -12.61 14.45 -3.25
C ALA A 21 -12.90 13.23 -4.14
N GLN A 22 -12.02 12.24 -4.15
CA GLN A 22 -12.19 10.98 -4.91
C GLN A 22 -12.96 9.90 -4.14
N ARG A 23 -13.30 10.13 -2.87
CA ARG A 23 -14.07 9.14 -2.10
C ARG A 23 -15.47 9.01 -2.67
N PRO A 24 -15.99 7.78 -2.82
CA PRO A 24 -17.38 7.55 -3.21
C PRO A 24 -18.35 8.25 -2.25
N ALA A 25 -19.44 8.77 -2.80
CA ALA A 25 -20.43 9.53 -2.03
C ALA A 25 -21.29 8.66 -1.09
N ASP A 26 -21.28 7.34 -1.28
CA ASP A 26 -22.01 6.34 -0.50
C ASP A 26 -21.24 5.82 0.73
N ILE A 27 -20.00 6.27 0.94
CA ILE A 27 -19.22 5.95 2.13
C ILE A 27 -18.97 7.19 2.99
N VAL A 28 -18.53 6.98 4.24
CA VAL A 28 -18.30 8.08 5.19
C VAL A 28 -17.30 9.10 4.64
N ALA A 29 -17.61 10.38 4.78
CA ALA A 29 -16.67 11.45 4.41
C ALA A 29 -15.43 11.42 5.32
N ALA A 30 -14.25 11.64 4.74
CA ALA A 30 -13.04 11.66 5.53
C ALA A 30 -12.80 13.04 6.17
N ILE A 31 -12.35 13.00 7.42
CA ILE A 31 -11.92 14.18 8.19
C ILE A 31 -10.52 14.60 7.68
N ASP A 32 -10.32 15.90 7.54
CA ASP A 32 -9.02 16.48 7.21
C ASP A 32 -8.13 16.47 8.45
N ALA A 33 -7.33 15.42 8.58
CA ALA A 33 -6.32 15.31 9.63
C ALA A 33 -5.19 14.36 9.20
N LYS A 34 -4.04 14.47 9.85
CA LYS A 34 -2.88 13.61 9.65
C LYS A 34 -2.84 12.52 10.70
N ALA A 35 -2.20 11.39 10.37
CA ALA A 35 -2.01 10.30 11.30
C ALA A 35 -1.24 10.72 12.56
N GLU A 36 -0.30 11.65 12.42
CA GLU A 36 0.55 12.18 13.48
C GLU A 36 -0.16 13.13 14.46
N ALA A 37 -1.41 13.51 14.17
CA ALA A 37 -2.22 14.41 15.02
C ALA A 37 -3.70 14.15 14.80
N LEU A 38 -4.21 13.09 15.40
CA LEU A 38 -5.61 12.69 15.27
C LEU A 38 -6.52 13.52 16.21
N PRO A 39 -7.57 14.15 15.68
CA PRO A 39 -8.45 15.05 16.44
C PRO A 39 -9.48 14.31 17.31
N PHE A 40 -9.05 13.27 18.01
CA PHE A 40 -9.91 12.44 18.85
C PHE A 40 -9.27 12.25 20.23
N PRO A 41 -10.10 12.06 21.28
CA PRO A 41 -9.60 11.76 22.63
C PRO A 41 -9.00 10.36 22.70
N ASP A 42 -8.27 10.09 23.78
CA ASP A 42 -7.68 8.78 24.06
C ASP A 42 -8.76 7.70 24.16
N GLY A 43 -8.49 6.53 23.55
CA GLY A 43 -9.36 5.38 23.57
C GLY A 43 -10.75 5.63 22.97
N HIS A 44 -10.88 6.57 22.05
CA HIS A 44 -12.16 6.92 21.42
C HIS A 44 -12.77 5.77 20.62
N PHE A 45 -11.92 5.04 19.89
CA PHE A 45 -12.35 3.97 18.99
C PHE A 45 -12.18 2.58 19.60
N ASP A 46 -13.10 1.66 19.26
CA ASP A 46 -12.98 0.25 19.60
C ASP A 46 -11.83 -0.44 18.87
N ALA A 47 -11.58 -0.05 17.61
CA ALA A 47 -10.51 -0.53 16.77
C ALA A 47 -10.09 0.54 15.76
N SER A 48 -8.86 0.43 15.22
CA SER A 48 -8.42 1.25 14.11
C SER A 48 -7.71 0.42 13.04
N MET A 49 -7.69 0.96 11.82
CA MET A 49 -7.01 0.32 10.70
C MET A 49 -6.27 1.33 9.82
N ALA A 50 -5.14 0.91 9.27
CA ALA A 50 -4.41 1.63 8.23
C ALA A 50 -4.05 0.66 7.09
N THR A 51 -4.38 1.03 5.85
CA THR A 51 -4.21 0.14 4.69
C THR A 51 -3.36 0.82 3.63
N PHE A 52 -2.18 0.28 3.33
CA PHE A 52 -1.21 0.79 2.35
C PHE A 52 -0.92 2.29 2.50
N THR A 53 -0.82 2.80 3.73
CA THR A 53 -0.65 4.23 3.99
C THR A 53 0.49 4.57 4.94
N VAL A 54 0.89 3.67 5.84
CA VAL A 54 1.91 3.94 6.88
C VAL A 54 3.25 4.38 6.29
N HIS A 55 3.63 3.89 5.12
CA HIS A 55 4.84 4.27 4.40
C HIS A 55 4.81 5.70 3.82
N GLN A 56 3.67 6.36 3.88
CA GLN A 56 3.47 7.73 3.40
C GLN A 56 3.46 8.76 4.55
N TRP A 57 3.44 8.31 5.80
CA TRP A 57 3.43 9.19 6.95
C TRP A 57 4.77 9.88 7.12
N ARG A 58 4.75 11.16 7.43
CA ARG A 58 5.96 11.96 7.60
C ARG A 58 6.77 11.53 8.82
N ASP A 59 6.07 11.21 9.90
CA ASP A 59 6.61 10.65 11.13
C ASP A 59 5.80 9.40 11.48
N LEU A 60 6.36 8.25 11.08
CA LEU A 60 5.73 6.96 11.28
C LEU A 60 5.44 6.70 12.77
N ASP A 61 6.43 6.95 13.62
CA ASP A 61 6.33 6.67 15.05
C ASP A 61 5.27 7.52 15.74
N ALA A 62 5.20 8.81 15.37
CA ALA A 62 4.13 9.68 15.87
C ALA A 62 2.75 9.20 15.41
N GLY A 63 2.60 8.82 14.13
CA GLY A 63 1.35 8.31 13.60
C GLY A 63 0.91 7.01 14.26
N LEU A 64 1.83 6.07 14.49
CA LEU A 64 1.54 4.81 15.17
C LEU A 64 1.14 5.03 16.64
N ARG A 65 1.83 5.94 17.36
CA ARG A 65 1.47 6.30 18.72
C ARG A 65 0.10 6.97 18.81
N GLU A 66 -0.23 7.85 17.87
CA GLU A 66 -1.55 8.47 17.79
C GLU A 66 -2.65 7.44 17.49
N MET A 67 -2.41 6.53 16.50
CA MET A 67 -3.32 5.41 16.27
C MET A 67 -3.57 4.60 17.56
N ARG A 68 -2.49 4.28 18.29
CA ARG A 68 -2.62 3.55 19.55
C ARG A 68 -3.33 4.37 20.61
N ARG A 69 -3.03 5.66 20.75
CA ARG A 69 -3.65 6.56 21.71
C ARG A 69 -5.16 6.62 21.57
N VAL A 70 -5.66 6.80 20.35
CA VAL A 70 -7.09 6.95 20.10
C VAL A 70 -7.87 5.62 20.11
N THR A 71 -7.18 4.47 20.17
CA THR A 71 -7.79 3.14 20.04
C THR A 71 -7.68 2.35 21.35
N ARG A 72 -8.79 1.89 21.90
CA ARG A 72 -8.81 1.04 23.10
C ARG A 72 -8.65 -0.46 22.80
N GLY A 73 -8.97 -0.90 21.60
CA GLY A 73 -8.93 -2.29 21.16
C GLY A 73 -7.80 -2.58 20.14
N PRO A 74 -8.02 -3.48 19.19
CA PRO A 74 -7.01 -3.86 18.22
C PRO A 74 -6.70 -2.74 17.21
N VAL A 75 -5.43 -2.73 16.76
CA VAL A 75 -4.96 -1.91 15.63
C VAL A 75 -4.60 -2.87 14.49
N ALA A 76 -5.18 -2.71 13.33
CA ALA A 76 -4.88 -3.50 12.14
C ALA A 76 -4.13 -2.65 11.11
N ILE A 77 -2.98 -3.15 10.63
CA ILE A 77 -2.20 -2.49 9.57
C ILE A 77 -2.04 -3.47 8.41
N LEU A 78 -2.47 -3.07 7.22
CA LEU A 78 -2.18 -3.77 5.98
C LEU A 78 -1.03 -3.06 5.28
N SER A 79 0.08 -3.77 5.08
CA SER A 79 1.32 -3.24 4.50
C SER A 79 2.04 -4.33 3.73
N CYS A 80 3.01 -3.97 2.89
CA CYS A 80 3.96 -4.92 2.36
C CYS A 80 5.11 -5.14 3.36
N ASP A 81 5.66 -6.35 3.37
CA ASP A 81 6.88 -6.63 4.09
C ASP A 81 8.08 -6.21 3.23
N PRO A 82 8.88 -5.20 3.66
CA PRO A 82 10.02 -4.74 2.88
C PRO A 82 11.09 -5.82 2.63
N GLU A 83 11.17 -6.84 3.48
CA GLU A 83 12.13 -7.94 3.33
C GLU A 83 11.71 -8.91 2.21
N LEU A 84 10.42 -8.97 1.84
CA LEU A 84 9.87 -9.87 0.84
C LEU A 84 9.54 -9.21 -0.50
N VAL A 85 9.53 -7.88 -0.55
CA VAL A 85 9.13 -7.13 -1.77
C VAL A 85 9.97 -7.54 -2.99
N GLN A 86 11.27 -7.76 -2.81
CA GLN A 86 12.17 -8.12 -3.91
C GLN A 86 12.12 -9.61 -4.30
N ASP A 87 11.43 -10.45 -3.54
CA ASP A 87 11.17 -11.86 -3.93
C ASP A 87 10.09 -11.96 -5.01
N PHE A 88 9.43 -10.86 -5.34
CA PHE A 88 8.42 -10.82 -6.37
C PHE A 88 9.04 -10.88 -7.78
N TRP A 89 8.43 -11.65 -8.70
CA TRP A 89 8.95 -11.85 -10.06
C TRP A 89 9.27 -10.56 -10.83
N LEU A 90 8.61 -9.45 -10.49
CA LEU A 90 8.85 -8.15 -11.12
C LEU A 90 10.27 -7.64 -10.88
N ASP A 91 10.98 -8.10 -9.84
CA ASP A 91 12.37 -7.74 -9.57
C ASP A 91 13.30 -8.07 -10.76
N HIS A 92 13.02 -9.18 -11.44
CA HIS A 92 13.76 -9.54 -12.65
C HIS A 92 13.64 -8.48 -13.75
N TYR A 93 12.53 -7.76 -13.85
CA TYR A 93 12.25 -6.79 -14.91
C TYR A 93 12.46 -5.33 -14.50
N ALA A 94 12.10 -5.01 -13.28
CA ALA A 94 12.10 -3.66 -12.73
C ALA A 94 12.70 -3.62 -11.31
N PRO A 95 13.98 -4.02 -11.12
CA PRO A 95 14.59 -4.12 -9.79
C PRO A 95 14.60 -2.78 -9.04
N GLU A 96 14.82 -1.66 -9.75
CA GLU A 96 14.84 -0.34 -9.13
C GLU A 96 13.47 0.08 -8.58
N VAL A 97 12.39 -0.40 -9.18
CA VAL A 97 11.02 -0.16 -8.69
C VAL A 97 10.81 -0.90 -7.37
N LEU A 98 11.14 -2.20 -7.31
CA LEU A 98 10.96 -2.99 -6.09
C LEU A 98 11.95 -2.58 -4.99
N ALA A 99 13.20 -2.27 -5.34
CA ALA A 99 14.15 -1.71 -4.38
C ALA A 99 13.67 -0.37 -3.80
N THR A 100 13.03 0.46 -4.62
CA THR A 100 12.41 1.72 -4.16
C THR A 100 11.22 1.46 -3.26
N GLU A 101 10.39 0.50 -3.59
CA GLU A 101 9.26 0.09 -2.77
C GLU A 101 9.72 -0.46 -1.41
N ALA A 102 10.68 -1.40 -1.40
CA ALA A 102 11.26 -1.96 -0.18
C ALA A 102 11.82 -0.87 0.76
N ARG A 103 12.51 0.14 0.22
CA ARG A 103 13.06 1.25 1.02
C ARG A 103 11.96 2.14 1.63
N ARG A 104 10.78 2.19 1.05
CA ARG A 104 9.68 3.06 1.51
C ARG A 104 8.81 2.42 2.56
N TYR A 105 8.70 1.10 2.57
CA TYR A 105 7.94 0.40 3.58
C TYR A 105 8.73 0.26 4.90
N PRO A 106 8.11 0.57 6.04
CA PRO A 106 8.71 0.31 7.34
C PRO A 106 8.74 -1.20 7.63
N SER A 107 9.74 -1.66 8.40
CA SER A 107 9.76 -3.06 8.83
C SER A 107 8.57 -3.38 9.75
N LEU A 108 8.01 -4.57 9.59
CA LEU A 108 6.86 -5.02 10.39
C LEU A 108 7.22 -5.11 11.89
N GLY A 109 8.46 -5.48 12.21
CA GLY A 109 8.97 -5.50 13.58
C GLY A 109 9.02 -4.12 14.23
N HIS A 110 9.40 -3.07 13.46
CA HIS A 110 9.40 -1.70 13.97
C HIS A 110 7.97 -1.21 14.25
N ILE A 111 7.03 -1.46 13.32
CA ILE A 111 5.60 -1.14 13.52
C ILE A 111 5.09 -1.78 14.81
N GLY A 112 5.33 -3.08 15.00
CA GLY A 112 4.91 -3.80 16.19
C GLY A 112 5.54 -3.24 17.47
N THR A 113 6.83 -2.90 17.44
CA THR A 113 7.53 -2.31 18.59
C THR A 113 6.91 -0.97 19.01
N VAL A 114 6.59 -0.10 18.06
CA VAL A 114 6.03 1.23 18.36
C VAL A 114 4.58 1.14 18.85
N LEU A 115 3.77 0.25 18.26
CA LEU A 115 2.38 0.02 18.70
C LEU A 115 2.32 -0.63 20.08
N GLY A 116 3.30 -1.48 20.40
CA GLY A 116 3.34 -2.24 21.64
C GLY A 116 2.25 -3.31 21.74
N GLY A 117 2.29 -4.07 22.85
CA GLY A 117 1.33 -5.15 23.10
C GLY A 117 1.69 -6.44 22.35
N GLU A 118 0.69 -7.32 22.20
CA GLU A 118 0.82 -8.55 21.42
C GLU A 118 0.69 -8.25 19.94
N VAL A 119 1.61 -8.77 19.14
CA VAL A 119 1.66 -8.55 17.68
C VAL A 119 1.52 -9.88 16.96
N GLU A 120 0.56 -9.96 16.05
CA GLU A 120 0.40 -11.06 15.12
C GLU A 120 0.64 -10.56 13.69
N ILE A 121 1.49 -11.25 12.93
CA ILE A 121 1.74 -10.97 11.51
C ILE A 121 1.08 -12.07 10.68
N VAL A 122 0.13 -11.68 9.85
CA VAL A 122 -0.65 -12.60 9.01
C VAL A 122 -0.42 -12.30 7.53
N ALA A 123 0.02 -13.30 6.78
CA ALA A 123 0.10 -13.18 5.32
C ALA A 123 -1.32 -13.15 4.72
N VAL A 124 -1.61 -12.10 3.96
CA VAL A 124 -2.91 -11.93 3.30
C VAL A 124 -2.80 -12.38 1.84
N PRO A 125 -3.52 -13.44 1.41
CA PRO A 125 -3.52 -13.88 0.03
C PRO A 125 -4.08 -12.81 -0.91
N ILE A 126 -3.40 -12.56 -2.01
CA ILE A 126 -3.84 -11.63 -3.04
C ILE A 126 -4.66 -12.41 -4.08
N PRO A 127 -5.97 -12.13 -4.26
CA PRO A 127 -6.76 -12.82 -5.27
C PRO A 127 -6.37 -12.35 -6.68
N LEU A 128 -6.47 -13.24 -7.69
CA LEU A 128 -6.22 -12.90 -9.10
C LEU A 128 -7.10 -11.74 -9.59
N SER A 129 -8.28 -11.58 -9.01
CA SER A 129 -9.21 -10.49 -9.31
C SER A 129 -8.90 -9.19 -8.58
N CYS A 130 -7.78 -9.09 -7.87
CA CYS A 130 -7.40 -7.86 -7.17
C CYS A 130 -7.31 -6.69 -8.16
N ARG A 131 -7.94 -5.57 -7.81
CA ARG A 131 -7.99 -4.35 -8.64
C ARG A 131 -7.27 -3.17 -8.01
N ASP A 132 -6.60 -3.40 -6.90
CA ASP A 132 -5.89 -2.34 -6.19
C ASP A 132 -4.55 -1.99 -6.85
N GLY A 133 -4.04 -0.80 -6.58
CA GLY A 133 -2.87 -0.25 -7.22
C GLY A 133 -1.58 -0.47 -6.42
N PHE A 134 -1.14 -1.72 -6.28
CA PHE A 134 0.18 -2.08 -5.76
C PHE A 134 0.79 -3.19 -6.64
N ASN A 135 2.11 -3.31 -6.66
CA ASN A 135 2.79 -4.14 -7.65
C ASN A 135 2.34 -5.61 -7.62
N GLU A 136 2.24 -6.21 -6.46
CA GLU A 136 1.88 -7.63 -6.29
C GLU A 136 0.43 -7.93 -6.70
N ALA A 137 -0.45 -6.93 -6.78
CA ALA A 137 -1.82 -7.11 -7.29
C ALA A 137 -1.84 -7.58 -8.76
N TYR A 138 -0.75 -7.37 -9.48
CA TYR A 138 -0.61 -7.76 -10.89
C TYR A 138 0.12 -9.10 -11.08
N TYR A 139 0.34 -9.90 -10.01
CA TYR A 139 1.15 -11.10 -10.07
C TYR A 139 0.74 -12.11 -11.16
N GLY A 140 -0.54 -12.23 -11.48
CA GLY A 140 -1.07 -13.09 -12.55
C GLY A 140 -1.42 -12.35 -13.84
N ARG A 141 -1.02 -11.08 -13.98
CA ARG A 141 -1.37 -10.22 -15.12
C ARG A 141 -0.21 -9.30 -15.48
N PRO A 142 0.97 -9.86 -15.80
CA PRO A 142 2.20 -9.09 -16.02
C PRO A 142 2.09 -8.08 -17.17
N GLU A 143 1.25 -8.37 -18.17
CA GLU A 143 0.99 -7.49 -19.31
C GLU A 143 0.42 -6.13 -18.91
N LEU A 144 -0.25 -6.03 -17.77
CA LEU A 144 -0.81 -4.77 -17.27
C LEU A 144 0.28 -3.76 -16.90
N PHE A 145 1.50 -4.19 -16.58
CA PHE A 145 2.60 -3.25 -16.39
C PHE A 145 3.05 -2.55 -17.68
N LEU A 146 2.59 -2.98 -18.84
CA LEU A 146 2.78 -2.23 -20.09
C LEU A 146 1.80 -1.04 -20.21
N ASP A 147 0.72 -1.03 -19.43
CA ASP A 147 -0.21 0.10 -19.35
C ASP A 147 0.35 1.19 -18.39
N PRO A 148 0.50 2.44 -18.87
CA PRO A 148 0.90 3.55 -18.01
C PRO A 148 -0.04 3.78 -16.80
N GLY A 149 -1.33 3.52 -16.95
CA GLY A 149 -2.33 3.67 -15.89
C GLY A 149 -2.07 2.71 -14.73
N ALA A 150 -1.75 1.44 -15.02
CA ALA A 150 -1.40 0.45 -13.99
C ALA A 150 -0.13 0.86 -13.23
N ARG A 151 0.91 1.32 -13.94
CA ARG A 151 2.15 1.79 -13.30
C ARG A 151 1.93 3.04 -12.45
N SER A 152 1.12 3.99 -12.90
CA SER A 152 0.82 5.20 -12.12
C SER A 152 0.00 4.93 -10.85
N ALA A 153 -0.73 3.82 -10.80
CA ALA A 153 -1.41 3.35 -9.60
C ALA A 153 -0.42 2.75 -8.56
N CYS A 154 0.74 2.26 -9.01
CA CYS A 154 1.81 1.72 -8.16
C CYS A 154 2.84 2.82 -7.90
N SER A 155 2.75 3.50 -6.77
CA SER A 155 3.51 4.72 -6.49
C SER A 155 5.03 4.59 -6.61
N ALA A 156 5.61 3.41 -6.40
CA ALA A 156 7.06 3.18 -6.51
C ALA A 156 7.63 3.57 -7.89
N TRP A 157 6.87 3.34 -8.97
CA TRP A 157 7.28 3.69 -10.33
C TRP A 157 7.54 5.20 -10.51
N SER A 158 6.84 6.06 -9.76
CA SER A 158 7.00 7.51 -9.85
C SER A 158 8.28 8.04 -9.19
N PHE A 159 8.98 7.22 -8.43
CA PHE A 159 10.23 7.55 -7.75
C PHE A 159 11.47 6.99 -8.46
N VAL A 160 11.28 6.26 -9.55
CA VAL A 160 12.37 5.72 -10.37
C VAL A 160 12.60 6.64 -11.58
N GLY A 161 13.85 6.79 -12.00
CA GLY A 161 14.21 7.63 -13.14
C GLY A 161 13.56 7.22 -14.45
N ALA A 162 13.40 8.16 -15.37
CA ALA A 162 12.73 7.91 -16.65
C ALA A 162 13.47 6.86 -17.51
N GLU A 163 14.81 6.82 -17.45
CA GLU A 163 15.64 5.88 -18.22
C GLU A 163 15.48 4.46 -17.67
N GLU A 164 15.55 4.27 -16.35
CA GLU A 164 15.35 2.99 -15.69
C GLU A 164 13.92 2.45 -15.89
N ASN A 165 12.92 3.34 -15.82
CA ASN A 165 11.54 2.98 -16.13
C ASN A 165 11.39 2.52 -17.58
N ALA A 166 11.99 3.23 -18.54
CA ALA A 166 11.94 2.85 -19.95
C ALA A 166 12.63 1.49 -20.20
N ALA A 167 13.79 1.25 -19.59
CA ALA A 167 14.51 -0.01 -19.68
C ALA A 167 13.69 -1.19 -19.10
N SER A 168 13.06 -0.99 -17.95
CA SER A 168 12.18 -1.98 -17.30
C SER A 168 10.99 -2.34 -18.19
N ILE A 169 10.32 -1.34 -18.76
CA ILE A 169 9.18 -1.54 -19.65
C ILE A 169 9.60 -2.27 -20.93
N GLU A 170 10.75 -1.94 -21.50
CA GLU A 170 11.26 -2.61 -22.69
C GLU A 170 11.60 -4.08 -22.41
N LYS A 171 12.18 -4.38 -21.26
CA LYS A 171 12.46 -5.75 -20.82
C LYS A 171 11.17 -6.58 -20.65
N LEU A 172 10.15 -6.00 -20.04
CA LEU A 172 8.82 -6.61 -19.94
C LEU A 172 8.18 -6.87 -21.31
N ARG A 173 8.32 -5.93 -22.24
CA ARG A 173 7.76 -6.05 -23.59
C ARG A 173 8.41 -7.18 -24.39
N ARG A 174 9.73 -7.30 -24.33
CA ARG A 174 10.48 -8.38 -24.99
C ARG A 174 10.06 -9.75 -24.49
N SER A 175 10.03 -9.94 -23.18
CA SER A 175 9.62 -11.21 -22.57
C SER A 175 8.21 -11.64 -23.02
N ARG A 176 7.27 -10.72 -23.14
CA ARG A 176 5.92 -11.03 -23.65
C ARG A 176 5.96 -11.52 -25.12
N ASN A 177 6.78 -10.89 -25.94
CA ASN A 177 6.91 -11.26 -27.35
C ASN A 177 7.56 -12.64 -27.52
N ASP A 178 8.57 -12.96 -26.69
CA ASP A 178 9.24 -14.27 -26.68
C ASP A 178 8.27 -15.39 -26.27
N LEU A 179 7.39 -15.14 -25.30
CA LEU A 179 6.35 -16.11 -24.91
C LEU A 179 5.28 -16.29 -26.00
N ALA A 180 4.89 -15.23 -26.69
CA ALA A 180 3.90 -15.31 -27.78
C ALA A 180 4.43 -16.12 -28.97
N THR A 181 5.73 -15.98 -29.31
CA THR A 181 6.37 -16.71 -30.42
C THR A 181 6.66 -18.19 -30.08
N THR A 182 6.64 -18.58 -28.83
CA THR A 182 6.93 -19.97 -28.41
C THR A 182 5.70 -20.89 -28.50
N TYR A 183 4.49 -20.29 -28.62
CA TYR A 183 3.21 -21.02 -28.65
C TYR A 183 2.48 -20.93 -30.00
N GLU A 184 3.11 -20.34 -31.07
CA GLU A 184 2.71 -20.45 -32.47
C GLU A 184 3.46 -21.59 -33.18
#